data_db3627a8fc7e2098c3ecd897990fc3d4
#
_entry.id   db3627a8fc7e2098c3ecd897990fc3d4
#
_cell.length_a   1.000
_cell.length_b   1.000
_cell.length_c   1.000
_cell.angle_alpha   90.00
_cell.angle_beta   90.00
_cell.angle_gamma   90.00
#
_symmetry.space_group_name_H-M   'P 1'
#
loop_
_entity.id
_entity.type
_entity.pdbx_description
1 polymer ?
#
loop_
_entity_poly.entity_id
_entity_poly.type
_entity_poly.pdbx_seq_one_letter_code
_entity_poly.pdbx_strand_id
1 'polypeptide(L)'
;MKKTGNKLKENLSQKDFIAKGQCVMRLLMTKLEMINVELSVKLKRDVIQTKTGRLKTYRSTCKKLSKKGLEKNFSTALENIHDLIGVRAVCSYVDDIYLVQRMLEEQMDMNILKIKDYIKNPKDSGYQSLHMILEIPLVFQGETQWVKAELQLRTAAMDYWANLDHQLRYKKEDSRTYAAAIDQELKKCAEIVEYLDRTMLGIRRQIENI
;
A
#
# COMPACT_ATOMS: atom_id res chain seq x y z
N MET A 1 15.45 27.86 2.10
CA MET A 1 15.26 26.37 2.20
C MET A 1 14.98 25.84 3.60
N LYS A 2 15.64 26.29 4.71
CA LYS A 2 15.33 25.79 6.09
C LYS A 2 13.92 26.14 6.59
N LYS A 3 13.35 27.32 6.25
CA LYS A 3 12.00 27.75 6.69
C LYS A 3 10.86 26.90 6.08
N THR A 4 10.96 26.49 4.81
CA THR A 4 9.94 25.68 4.12
C THR A 4 9.89 24.25 4.66
N GLY A 5 11.04 23.67 4.99
CA GLY A 5 11.12 22.33 5.58
C GLY A 5 10.51 22.25 6.99
N ASN A 6 10.67 23.30 7.81
CA ASN A 6 10.04 23.36 9.13
C ASN A 6 8.51 23.42 9.02
N LYS A 7 7.96 24.24 8.10
CA LYS A 7 6.53 24.36 7.88
C LYS A 7 5.89 23.05 7.37
N LEU A 8 6.57 22.28 6.54
CA LEU A 8 6.11 20.94 6.15
C LEU A 8 6.06 19.98 7.34
N LYS A 9 7.07 19.99 8.21
CA LYS A 9 7.10 19.17 9.42
C LYS A 9 5.97 19.54 10.37
N GLU A 10 5.76 20.82 10.60
CA GLU A 10 4.67 21.33 11.42
C GLU A 10 3.30 20.89 10.90
N ASN A 11 3.05 21.05 9.60
CA ASN A 11 1.78 20.65 8.97
C ASN A 11 1.52 19.14 9.02
N LEU A 12 2.54 18.30 8.78
CA LEU A 12 2.40 16.85 8.91
C LEU A 12 2.27 16.39 10.36
N SER A 13 2.64 17.22 11.32
CA SER A 13 2.50 17.00 12.77
C SER A 13 1.25 17.66 13.36
N GLN A 14 0.49 18.43 12.57
CA GLN A 14 -0.74 19.04 13.03
C GLN A 14 -1.76 17.98 13.42
N LYS A 15 -2.45 18.22 14.54
CA LYS A 15 -3.47 17.32 15.07
C LYS A 15 -4.55 17.01 14.03
N ASP A 16 -4.96 18.02 13.26
CA ASP A 16 -5.98 17.86 12.21
C ASP A 16 -5.57 16.91 11.09
N PHE A 17 -4.34 17.03 10.58
CA PHE A 17 -3.83 16.11 9.56
C PHE A 17 -3.76 14.68 10.09
N ILE A 18 -3.24 14.51 11.31
CA ILE A 18 -3.14 13.20 11.96
C ILE A 18 -4.53 12.61 12.20
N ALA A 19 -5.46 13.42 12.76
CA ALA A 19 -6.83 12.98 13.02
C ALA A 19 -7.56 12.59 11.74
N LYS A 20 -7.51 13.41 10.69
CA LYS A 20 -8.09 13.10 9.37
C LYS A 20 -7.50 11.81 8.81
N GLY A 21 -6.18 11.67 8.84
CA GLY A 21 -5.51 10.46 8.37
C GLY A 21 -5.90 9.20 9.14
N GLN A 22 -6.04 9.29 10.47
CA GLN A 22 -6.53 8.19 11.30
C GLN A 22 -7.99 7.83 10.98
N CYS A 23 -8.86 8.81 10.77
CA CYS A 23 -10.25 8.57 10.38
C CYS A 23 -10.31 7.87 9.01
N VAL A 24 -9.58 8.35 8.02
CA VAL A 24 -9.54 7.75 6.67
C VAL A 24 -9.00 6.32 6.70
N MET A 25 -7.93 6.06 7.47
CA MET A 25 -7.42 4.69 7.66
C MET A 25 -8.49 3.77 8.26
N ARG A 26 -9.21 4.23 9.30
CA ARG A 26 -10.29 3.43 9.92
C ARG A 26 -11.43 3.17 8.95
N LEU A 27 -11.88 4.19 8.21
CA LEU A 27 -12.92 4.03 7.20
C LEU A 27 -12.52 2.98 6.16
N LEU A 28 -11.31 3.07 5.62
CA LEU A 28 -10.83 2.12 4.62
C LEU A 28 -10.66 0.70 5.20
N MET A 29 -10.14 0.58 6.43
CA MET A 29 -10.04 -0.71 7.10
C MET A 29 -11.40 -1.34 7.38
N THR A 30 -12.40 -0.55 7.74
CA THR A 30 -13.78 -1.01 7.95
C THR A 30 -14.39 -1.49 6.63
N LYS A 31 -14.19 -0.77 5.51
CA LYS A 31 -14.62 -1.23 4.19
C LYS A 31 -13.99 -2.57 3.81
N LEU A 32 -12.69 -2.71 4.01
CA LEU A 32 -11.99 -3.97 3.78
C LEU A 32 -12.51 -5.11 4.69
N GLU A 33 -12.90 -4.80 5.92
CA GLU A 33 -13.53 -5.77 6.81
C GLU A 33 -14.89 -6.22 6.27
N MET A 34 -15.74 -5.26 5.86
CA MET A 34 -17.05 -5.58 5.28
C MET A 34 -16.92 -6.46 4.05
N ILE A 35 -15.99 -6.14 3.16
CA ILE A 35 -15.66 -6.96 1.97
C ILE A 35 -15.21 -8.36 2.40
N ASN A 36 -14.33 -8.48 3.41
CA ASN A 36 -13.87 -9.78 3.89
C ASN A 36 -15.02 -10.62 4.45
N VAL A 37 -15.90 -10.01 5.25
CA VAL A 37 -17.09 -10.69 5.81
C VAL A 37 -18.00 -11.19 4.70
N GLU A 38 -18.33 -10.36 3.71
CA GLU A 38 -19.17 -10.74 2.57
C GLU A 38 -18.55 -11.90 1.78
N LEU A 39 -17.25 -11.78 1.45
CA LEU A 39 -16.53 -12.82 0.70
C LEU A 39 -16.36 -14.10 1.51
N SER A 40 -16.15 -14.01 2.82
CA SER A 40 -15.99 -15.19 3.68
C SER A 40 -17.24 -16.06 3.74
N VAL A 41 -18.41 -15.44 3.74
CA VAL A 41 -19.70 -16.16 3.65
C VAL A 41 -19.82 -16.90 2.32
N LYS A 42 -19.46 -16.24 1.22
CA LYS A 42 -19.55 -16.81 -0.15
C LYS A 42 -18.52 -17.92 -0.39
N LEU A 43 -17.28 -17.72 0.06
CA LEU A 43 -16.15 -18.61 -0.24
C LEU A 43 -15.83 -19.59 0.90
N LYS A 44 -16.54 -19.47 2.03
CA LYS A 44 -16.32 -20.28 3.26
C LYS A 44 -14.88 -20.21 3.79
N ARG A 45 -14.21 -19.08 3.57
CA ARG A 45 -12.85 -18.81 4.04
C ARG A 45 -12.56 -17.30 4.05
N ASP A 46 -11.60 -16.89 4.88
CA ASP A 46 -11.13 -15.51 4.88
C ASP A 46 -10.31 -15.20 3.63
N VAL A 47 -10.61 -14.06 3.02
CA VAL A 47 -9.93 -13.50 1.85
C VAL A 47 -8.82 -12.54 2.27
N ILE A 48 -9.07 -11.74 3.32
CA ILE A 48 -8.12 -10.78 3.89
C ILE A 48 -7.67 -11.27 5.26
N GLN A 49 -6.39 -11.57 5.41
CA GLN A 49 -5.82 -12.09 6.65
C GLN A 49 -5.46 -10.97 7.63
N THR A 50 -4.82 -9.89 7.14
CA THR A 50 -4.41 -8.77 7.99
C THR A 50 -4.59 -7.43 7.29
N LYS A 51 -4.81 -6.40 8.10
CA LYS A 51 -4.93 -5.01 7.66
C LYS A 51 -4.07 -4.13 8.56
N THR A 52 -3.27 -3.24 7.98
CA THR A 52 -2.44 -2.29 8.71
C THR A 52 -2.52 -0.91 8.06
N GLY A 53 -2.44 0.14 8.86
CA GLY A 53 -2.43 1.51 8.36
C GLY A 53 -1.30 2.31 8.95
N ARG A 54 -0.80 3.27 8.18
CA ARG A 54 0.23 4.19 8.64
C ARG A 54 0.11 5.57 8.02
N LEU A 55 0.51 6.58 8.76
CA LEU A 55 0.85 7.89 8.22
C LEU A 55 2.33 7.92 7.84
N LYS A 56 2.63 8.50 6.68
CA LYS A 56 4.01 8.64 6.22
C LYS A 56 4.76 9.67 7.06
N THR A 57 5.95 9.29 7.55
CA THR A 57 6.78 10.19 8.36
C THR A 57 7.29 11.38 7.55
N TYR A 58 7.55 12.51 8.22
CA TYR A 58 8.17 13.70 7.63
C TYR A 58 9.46 13.35 6.85
N ARG A 59 10.36 12.56 7.48
CA ARG A 59 11.64 12.15 6.83
C ARG A 59 11.40 11.40 5.52
N SER A 60 10.45 10.45 5.50
CA SER A 60 10.13 9.68 4.30
C SER A 60 9.44 10.53 3.24
N THR A 61 8.62 11.50 3.63
CA THR A 61 7.99 12.47 2.72
C THR A 61 9.03 13.35 2.06
N CYS A 62 9.97 13.93 2.83
CA CYS A 62 11.07 14.73 2.30
C CYS A 62 11.95 13.94 1.33
N LYS A 63 12.32 12.69 1.67
CA LYS A 63 13.11 11.81 0.79
C LYS A 63 12.39 11.57 -0.54
N LYS A 64 11.07 11.33 -0.50
CA LYS A 64 10.27 11.08 -1.71
C LYS A 64 10.10 12.33 -2.57
N LEU A 65 9.88 13.51 -1.97
CA LEU A 65 9.83 14.79 -2.68
C LEU A 65 11.18 15.11 -3.35
N SER A 66 12.30 14.94 -2.62
CA SER A 66 13.64 15.13 -3.19
C SER A 66 13.91 14.21 -4.37
N LYS A 67 13.54 12.93 -4.29
CA LYS A 67 13.71 11.96 -5.38
C LYS A 67 12.91 12.35 -6.64
N LYS A 68 11.81 13.10 -6.46
CA LYS A 68 10.98 13.61 -7.56
C LYS A 68 11.40 15.00 -8.05
N GLY A 69 12.42 15.63 -7.44
CA GLY A 69 12.83 17.00 -7.77
C GLY A 69 11.82 18.07 -7.35
N LEU A 70 10.96 17.77 -6.36
CA LEU A 70 9.87 18.64 -5.95
C LEU A 70 10.20 19.41 -4.66
N GLU A 71 9.55 20.56 -4.51
CA GLU A 71 9.67 21.37 -3.29
C GLU A 71 9.15 20.65 -2.05
N LYS A 72 9.85 20.85 -0.92
CA LYS A 72 9.49 20.25 0.37
C LYS A 72 8.49 21.12 1.14
N ASN A 73 7.30 21.30 0.58
CA ASN A 73 6.19 21.99 1.23
C ASN A 73 4.95 21.07 1.32
N PHE A 74 3.96 21.49 2.11
CA PHE A 74 2.81 20.65 2.44
C PHE A 74 1.85 20.48 1.26
N SER A 75 1.59 21.56 0.49
CA SER A 75 0.73 21.52 -0.69
C SER A 75 1.31 20.54 -1.71
N THR A 76 2.60 20.69 -2.05
CA THR A 76 3.30 19.78 -2.97
C THR A 76 3.27 18.33 -2.48
N ALA A 77 3.37 18.12 -1.15
CA ALA A 77 3.28 16.77 -0.58
C ALA A 77 1.88 16.17 -0.76
N LEU A 78 0.80 16.92 -0.47
CA LEU A 78 -0.58 16.46 -0.65
C LEU A 78 -0.91 16.13 -2.12
N GLU A 79 -0.40 16.93 -3.05
CA GLU A 79 -0.64 16.73 -4.48
C GLU A 79 0.12 15.53 -5.05
N ASN A 80 1.40 15.35 -4.64
CA ASN A 80 2.34 14.46 -5.34
C ASN A 80 2.71 13.19 -4.58
N ILE A 81 2.39 13.10 -3.27
CA ILE A 81 2.71 11.95 -2.42
C ILE A 81 1.41 11.25 -2.01
N HIS A 82 1.00 10.26 -2.78
CA HIS A 82 -0.28 9.58 -2.57
C HIS A 82 -0.30 8.63 -1.37
N ASP A 83 0.86 8.24 -0.83
CA ASP A 83 1.04 7.37 0.33
C ASP A 83 1.33 8.14 1.64
N LEU A 84 0.86 9.40 1.75
CA LEU A 84 0.86 10.12 3.02
C LEU A 84 -0.01 9.40 4.04
N ILE A 85 -1.14 8.86 3.59
CA ILE A 85 -2.02 7.95 4.30
C ILE A 85 -1.96 6.63 3.54
N GLY A 86 -1.48 5.58 4.19
CA GLY A 86 -1.33 4.26 3.57
C GLY A 86 -2.05 3.18 4.37
N VAL A 87 -2.81 2.34 3.67
CA VAL A 87 -3.38 1.11 4.20
C VAL A 87 -2.81 -0.06 3.42
N ARG A 88 -2.51 -1.14 4.10
CA ARG A 88 -2.10 -2.41 3.51
C ARG A 88 -3.05 -3.50 3.95
N ALA A 89 -3.52 -4.31 3.02
CA ALA A 89 -4.21 -5.54 3.29
C ALA A 89 -3.43 -6.72 2.70
N VAL A 90 -3.31 -7.79 3.47
CA VAL A 90 -2.69 -9.05 3.07
C VAL A 90 -3.79 -10.03 2.77
N CYS A 91 -3.88 -10.49 1.53
CA CYS A 91 -4.85 -11.45 1.05
C CYS A 91 -4.27 -12.88 1.07
N SER A 92 -5.15 -13.87 1.11
CA SER A 92 -4.75 -15.27 1.16
C SER A 92 -4.11 -15.76 -0.13
N TYR A 93 -4.67 -15.35 -1.29
CA TYR A 93 -4.20 -15.76 -2.61
C TYR A 93 -4.16 -14.58 -3.59
N VAL A 94 -3.47 -14.77 -4.71
CA VAL A 94 -3.30 -13.71 -5.73
C VAL A 94 -4.66 -13.31 -6.33
N ASP A 95 -5.56 -14.24 -6.60
CA ASP A 95 -6.87 -13.95 -7.16
C ASP A 95 -7.81 -13.24 -6.15
N ASP A 96 -7.60 -13.44 -4.85
CA ASP A 96 -8.28 -12.67 -3.80
C ASP A 96 -7.95 -11.18 -3.86
N ILE A 97 -6.72 -10.82 -4.22
CA ILE A 97 -6.32 -9.43 -4.43
C ILE A 97 -7.21 -8.78 -5.49
N TYR A 98 -7.41 -9.46 -6.62
CA TYR A 98 -8.25 -8.95 -7.70
C TYR A 98 -9.75 -8.99 -7.36
N LEU A 99 -10.16 -9.92 -6.51
CA LEU A 99 -11.54 -9.96 -6.01
C LEU A 99 -11.82 -8.75 -5.10
N VAL A 100 -10.93 -8.47 -4.15
CA VAL A 100 -11.02 -7.27 -3.29
C VAL A 100 -10.97 -5.99 -4.12
N GLN A 101 -10.12 -5.92 -5.15
CA GLN A 101 -10.08 -4.79 -6.08
C GLN A 101 -11.45 -4.55 -6.70
N ARG A 102 -12.08 -5.57 -7.31
CA ARG A 102 -13.41 -5.44 -7.94
C ARG A 102 -14.48 -4.98 -6.96
N MET A 103 -14.51 -5.57 -5.76
CA MET A 103 -15.45 -5.15 -4.72
C MET A 103 -15.28 -3.68 -4.32
N LEU A 104 -14.05 -3.16 -4.33
CA LEU A 104 -13.78 -1.74 -4.09
C LEU A 104 -14.17 -0.86 -5.29
N GLU A 105 -14.02 -1.34 -6.52
CA GLU A 105 -14.43 -0.63 -7.73
C GLU A 105 -15.97 -0.46 -7.81
N GLU A 106 -16.71 -1.38 -7.21
CA GLU A 106 -18.17 -1.33 -7.13
C GLU A 106 -18.69 -0.37 -6.04
N GLN A 107 -17.83 0.12 -5.14
CA GLN A 107 -18.23 1.08 -4.09
C GLN A 107 -18.48 2.46 -4.67
N MET A 108 -19.70 3.00 -4.44
CA MET A 108 -20.11 4.30 -4.96
C MET A 108 -19.69 5.48 -4.08
N ASP A 109 -19.22 5.23 -2.88
CA ASP A 109 -18.92 6.24 -1.87
C ASP A 109 -17.42 6.55 -1.74
N MET A 110 -16.61 6.26 -2.75
CA MET A 110 -15.22 6.65 -2.87
C MET A 110 -14.80 6.72 -4.33
N ASN A 111 -13.72 7.45 -4.62
CA ASN A 111 -13.16 7.56 -5.96
C ASN A 111 -11.86 6.76 -6.07
N ILE A 112 -11.73 6.01 -7.16
CA ILE A 112 -10.47 5.36 -7.52
C ILE A 112 -9.75 6.25 -8.53
N LEU A 113 -8.66 6.89 -8.10
CA LEU A 113 -7.90 7.81 -8.96
C LEU A 113 -6.92 7.09 -9.87
N LYS A 114 -6.33 5.99 -9.38
CA LYS A 114 -5.31 5.24 -10.11
C LYS A 114 -5.10 3.86 -9.54
N ILE A 115 -4.91 2.88 -10.43
CA ILE A 115 -4.46 1.53 -10.10
C ILE A 115 -3.08 1.30 -10.71
N LYS A 116 -2.18 0.69 -9.95
CA LYS A 116 -0.85 0.25 -10.39
C LYS A 116 -0.70 -1.22 -10.05
N ASP A 117 -0.72 -2.05 -11.05
CA ASP A 117 -0.60 -3.49 -10.91
C ASP A 117 0.86 -3.92 -11.09
N TYR A 118 1.55 -4.00 -9.96
CA TYR A 118 2.91 -4.54 -9.90
C TYR A 118 2.94 -6.06 -9.72
N ILE A 119 1.79 -6.74 -9.75
CA ILE A 119 1.73 -8.20 -9.82
C ILE A 119 1.89 -8.63 -11.27
N LYS A 120 1.12 -8.00 -12.19
CA LYS A 120 1.25 -8.22 -13.64
C LYS A 120 2.52 -7.64 -14.22
N ASN A 121 2.97 -6.50 -13.71
CA ASN A 121 4.15 -5.77 -14.17
C ASN A 121 5.08 -5.47 -12.98
N PRO A 122 5.84 -6.46 -12.48
CA PRO A 122 6.76 -6.30 -11.35
C PRO A 122 7.78 -5.18 -11.61
N LYS A 123 8.25 -4.55 -10.54
CA LYS A 123 9.37 -3.61 -10.68
C LYS A 123 10.67 -4.36 -10.97
N ASP A 124 11.68 -3.65 -11.45
CA ASP A 124 13.01 -4.22 -11.75
C ASP A 124 13.63 -4.98 -10.56
N SER A 125 13.28 -4.57 -9.34
CA SER A 125 13.68 -5.24 -8.10
C SER A 125 12.96 -6.57 -7.82
N GLY A 126 11.94 -6.93 -8.60
CA GLY A 126 11.04 -8.05 -8.31
C GLY A 126 9.86 -7.71 -7.38
N TYR A 127 9.73 -6.45 -6.94
CA TYR A 127 8.62 -6.03 -6.07
C TYR A 127 7.26 -6.23 -6.72
N GLN A 128 6.37 -6.91 -6.02
CA GLN A 128 4.98 -7.19 -6.43
C GLN A 128 3.99 -6.64 -5.39
N SER A 129 2.91 -6.04 -5.85
CA SER A 129 1.76 -5.56 -5.08
C SER A 129 0.75 -4.91 -6.02
N LEU A 130 -0.54 -4.94 -5.70
CA LEU A 130 -1.52 -4.07 -6.34
C LEU A 130 -1.68 -2.80 -5.50
N HIS A 131 -1.50 -1.63 -6.12
CA HIS A 131 -1.68 -0.32 -5.47
C HIS A 131 -2.90 0.39 -6.05
N MET A 132 -3.78 0.85 -5.17
CA MET A 132 -4.91 1.68 -5.50
C MET A 132 -4.76 3.04 -4.83
N ILE A 133 -4.84 4.11 -5.60
CA ILE A 133 -4.90 5.48 -5.08
C ILE A 133 -6.36 5.86 -5.02
N LEU A 134 -6.84 6.12 -3.83
CA LEU A 134 -8.25 6.34 -3.51
C LEU A 134 -8.44 7.77 -3.00
N GLU A 135 -9.62 8.34 -3.26
CA GLU A 135 -10.15 9.49 -2.51
C GLU A 135 -11.36 9.02 -1.71
N ILE A 136 -11.32 9.28 -0.41
CA ILE A 136 -12.32 8.86 0.55
C ILE A 136 -12.98 10.11 1.12
N PRO A 137 -14.33 10.21 1.09
CA PRO A 137 -15.03 11.31 1.68
C PRO A 137 -14.98 11.20 3.21
N LEU A 138 -14.57 12.28 3.84
CA LEU A 138 -14.50 12.42 5.28
C LEU A 138 -15.30 13.64 5.70
N VAL A 139 -16.33 13.44 6.53
CA VAL A 139 -16.97 14.57 7.24
C VAL A 139 -16.11 14.89 8.46
N PHE A 140 -15.52 16.08 8.46
CA PHE A 140 -14.64 16.52 9.52
C PHE A 140 -14.98 17.99 9.89
N GLN A 141 -15.32 18.23 11.16
CA GLN A 141 -15.74 19.56 11.65
C GLN A 141 -16.91 20.16 10.86
N GLY A 142 -17.86 19.32 10.44
CA GLY A 142 -19.06 19.77 9.70
C GLY A 142 -18.88 19.92 8.19
N GLU A 143 -17.67 19.76 7.67
CA GLU A 143 -17.38 19.85 6.23
C GLU A 143 -17.02 18.48 5.63
N THR A 144 -17.50 18.22 4.43
CA THR A 144 -17.10 17.04 3.65
C THR A 144 -15.83 17.35 2.87
N GLN A 145 -14.78 16.57 3.10
CA GLN A 145 -13.49 16.68 2.42
C GLN A 145 -13.12 15.37 1.77
N TRP A 146 -12.57 15.42 0.55
CA TRP A 146 -12.02 14.26 -0.13
C TRP A 146 -10.54 14.09 0.24
N VAL A 147 -10.20 12.96 0.83
CA VAL A 147 -8.86 12.71 1.36
C VAL A 147 -8.20 11.55 0.62
N LYS A 148 -7.01 11.79 0.07
CA LYS A 148 -6.25 10.77 -0.68
C LYS A 148 -5.60 9.77 0.26
N ALA A 149 -5.73 8.48 -0.09
CA ALA A 149 -5.04 7.38 0.57
C ALA A 149 -4.53 6.37 -0.48
N GLU A 150 -3.44 5.68 -0.16
CA GLU A 150 -2.94 4.54 -0.94
C GLU A 150 -3.32 3.25 -0.24
N LEU A 151 -4.02 2.37 -0.94
CA LEU A 151 -4.23 0.98 -0.54
C LEU A 151 -3.23 0.10 -1.27
N GLN A 152 -2.55 -0.77 -0.52
CA GLN A 152 -1.65 -1.80 -1.05
C GLN A 152 -2.22 -3.18 -0.73
N LEU A 153 -2.50 -3.96 -1.77
CA LEU A 153 -2.96 -5.34 -1.67
C LEU A 153 -1.80 -6.29 -2.04
N ARG A 154 -1.55 -7.28 -1.21
CA ARG A 154 -0.47 -8.26 -1.34
C ARG A 154 -0.92 -9.62 -0.87
N THR A 155 -0.24 -10.68 -1.30
CA THR A 155 -0.24 -11.96 -0.59
C THR A 155 0.69 -11.90 0.63
N ALA A 156 0.63 -12.91 1.49
CA ALA A 156 1.55 -13.04 2.62
C ALA A 156 3.01 -13.15 2.15
N ALA A 157 3.26 -13.88 1.06
CA ALA A 157 4.59 -14.05 0.49
C ALA A 157 5.13 -12.74 -0.11
N MET A 158 4.31 -11.99 -0.85
CA MET A 158 4.66 -10.66 -1.35
C MET A 158 4.96 -9.68 -0.21
N ASP A 159 4.19 -9.73 0.87
CA ASP A 159 4.39 -8.84 2.03
C ASP A 159 5.66 -9.18 2.80
N TYR A 160 5.96 -10.47 2.98
CA TYR A 160 7.21 -10.95 3.56
C TYR A 160 8.42 -10.42 2.77
N TRP A 161 8.44 -10.65 1.46
CA TRP A 161 9.52 -10.18 0.58
C TRP A 161 9.69 -8.65 0.66
N ALA A 162 8.60 -7.90 0.55
CA ALA A 162 8.64 -6.43 0.53
C ALA A 162 9.12 -5.83 1.86
N ASN A 163 8.80 -6.47 2.99
CA ASN A 163 9.27 -6.04 4.31
C ASN A 163 10.78 -6.27 4.46
N LEU A 164 11.29 -7.42 3.99
CA LEU A 164 12.72 -7.72 4.03
C LEU A 164 13.53 -6.84 3.06
N ASP A 165 13.08 -6.64 1.82
CA ASP A 165 13.71 -5.72 0.87
C ASP A 165 13.85 -4.31 1.47
N HIS A 166 12.78 -3.81 2.12
CA HIS A 166 12.81 -2.52 2.78
C HIS A 166 13.83 -2.46 3.93
N GLN A 167 13.92 -3.50 4.77
CA GLN A 167 14.87 -3.56 5.87
C GLN A 167 16.32 -3.63 5.38
N LEU A 168 16.58 -4.45 4.36
CA LEU A 168 17.92 -4.62 3.77
C LEU A 168 18.40 -3.33 3.10
N ARG A 169 17.52 -2.63 2.36
CA ARG A 169 17.87 -1.36 1.72
C ARG A 169 18.05 -0.21 2.72
N TYR A 170 17.34 -0.23 3.84
CA TYR A 170 17.48 0.80 4.87
C TYR A 170 18.85 0.76 5.55
N LYS A 171 19.44 -0.43 5.73
CA LYS A 171 20.77 -0.62 6.34
C LYS A 171 21.93 -0.26 5.42
N LYS A 172 21.69 -0.01 4.10
CA LYS A 172 22.72 0.07 3.06
C LYS A 172 22.95 1.47 2.49
N GLU A 173 22.63 2.54 3.18
CA GLU A 173 22.96 3.89 2.68
C GLU A 173 24.48 4.10 2.48
N ASP A 174 25.38 3.17 2.90
CA ASP A 174 26.83 3.37 2.94
C ASP A 174 27.70 2.54 1.96
N SER A 175 27.19 1.61 1.14
CA SER A 175 28.07 0.85 0.23
C SER A 175 27.46 0.55 -1.14
N ARG A 176 28.01 1.19 -2.19
CA ARG A 176 27.58 1.03 -3.59
C ARG A 176 28.00 -0.28 -4.25
N THR A 177 29.04 -0.95 -3.77
CA THR A 177 29.67 -2.09 -4.43
C THR A 177 28.88 -3.41 -4.29
N TYR A 178 28.10 -3.55 -3.24
CA TYR A 178 27.28 -4.75 -3.01
C TYR A 178 25.83 -4.64 -3.56
N ALA A 179 25.45 -3.47 -4.10
CA ALA A 179 24.06 -3.20 -4.47
C ALA A 179 23.55 -4.11 -5.60
N ALA A 180 24.33 -4.26 -6.67
CA ALA A 180 23.92 -5.01 -7.86
C ALA A 180 23.76 -6.51 -7.63
N ALA A 181 24.73 -7.14 -6.94
CA ALA A 181 24.66 -8.58 -6.62
C ALA A 181 23.46 -8.90 -5.72
N ILE A 182 23.20 -8.04 -4.72
CA ILE A 182 22.06 -8.22 -3.83
C ILE A 182 20.74 -7.94 -4.53
N ASP A 183 20.68 -6.97 -5.44
CA ASP A 183 19.47 -6.72 -6.23
C ASP A 183 19.13 -7.94 -7.10
N GLN A 184 20.14 -8.63 -7.63
CA GLN A 184 19.94 -9.86 -8.38
C GLN A 184 19.43 -11.01 -7.50
N GLU A 185 20.00 -11.19 -6.30
CA GLU A 185 19.51 -12.21 -5.36
C GLU A 185 18.09 -11.91 -4.85
N LEU A 186 17.77 -10.65 -4.56
CA LEU A 186 16.42 -10.24 -4.20
C LEU A 186 15.42 -10.52 -5.32
N LYS A 187 15.83 -10.35 -6.58
CA LYS A 187 14.99 -10.67 -7.73
C LYS A 187 14.72 -12.17 -7.83
N LYS A 188 15.74 -13.02 -7.64
CA LYS A 188 15.54 -14.47 -7.55
C LYS A 188 14.59 -14.87 -6.42
N CYS A 189 14.72 -14.25 -5.26
CA CYS A 189 13.77 -14.45 -4.16
C CYS A 189 12.34 -14.06 -4.53
N ALA A 190 12.15 -12.97 -5.31
CA ALA A 190 10.83 -12.57 -5.78
C ALA A 190 10.22 -13.60 -6.76
N GLU A 191 11.03 -14.21 -7.61
CA GLU A 191 10.61 -15.30 -8.51
C GLU A 191 10.16 -16.54 -7.73
N ILE A 192 10.84 -16.86 -6.63
CA ILE A 192 10.44 -17.96 -5.72
C ILE A 192 9.10 -17.62 -5.03
N VAL A 193 8.90 -16.39 -4.60
CA VAL A 193 7.64 -15.91 -4.01
C VAL A 193 6.49 -16.03 -5.00
N GLU A 194 6.69 -15.62 -6.25
CA GLU A 194 5.69 -15.76 -7.31
C GLU A 194 5.35 -17.23 -7.59
N TYR A 195 6.37 -18.08 -7.64
CA TYR A 195 6.16 -19.52 -7.81
C TYR A 195 5.36 -20.13 -6.66
N LEU A 196 5.68 -19.75 -5.41
CA LEU A 196 4.96 -20.20 -4.21
C LEU A 196 3.48 -19.78 -4.28
N ASP A 197 3.20 -18.51 -4.54
CA ASP A 197 1.85 -17.98 -4.63
C ASP A 197 1.02 -18.71 -5.72
N ARG A 198 1.62 -18.95 -6.87
CA ARG A 198 0.99 -19.68 -8.00
C ARG A 198 0.70 -21.13 -7.63
N THR A 199 1.64 -21.79 -6.95
CA THR A 199 1.50 -23.19 -6.53
C THR A 199 0.39 -23.33 -5.49
N MET A 200 0.38 -22.46 -4.47
CA MET A 200 -0.64 -22.47 -3.42
C MET A 200 -2.04 -22.19 -3.98
N LEU A 201 -2.15 -21.26 -4.93
CA LEU A 201 -3.40 -21.00 -5.65
C LEU A 201 -3.85 -22.23 -6.45
N GLY A 202 -2.93 -22.92 -7.10
CA GLY A 202 -3.20 -24.15 -7.84
C GLY A 202 -3.74 -25.27 -6.95
N ILE A 203 -3.11 -25.50 -5.79
CA ILE A 203 -3.54 -26.49 -4.79
C ILE A 203 -4.96 -26.16 -4.28
N ARG A 204 -5.22 -24.89 -3.93
CA ARG A 204 -6.54 -24.47 -3.50
C ARG A 204 -7.61 -24.80 -4.53
N ARG A 205 -7.37 -24.45 -5.80
CA ARG A 205 -8.33 -24.72 -6.89
C ARG A 205 -8.60 -26.20 -7.10
N GLN A 206 -7.61 -27.06 -6.88
CA GLN A 206 -7.80 -28.51 -6.91
C GLN A 206 -8.72 -28.97 -5.78
N ILE A 207 -8.54 -28.45 -4.57
CA ILE A 207 -9.36 -28.80 -3.39
C ILE A 207 -10.80 -28.27 -3.55
N GLU A 208 -10.99 -27.07 -4.08
CA GLU A 208 -12.33 -26.47 -4.28
C GLU A 208 -13.13 -27.13 -5.42
N ASN A 209 -12.48 -27.90 -6.30
CA ASN A 209 -13.12 -28.64 -7.39
C ASN A 209 -13.42 -30.13 -7.04
N ILE A 210 -13.10 -30.55 -5.81
CA ILE A 210 -13.45 -31.87 -5.27
C ILE A 210 -14.78 -31.77 -4.51
#